data_11e608ce8d1c85feaf05d84e18b5eb91
#
_entry.id   11e608ce8d1c85feaf05d84e18b5eb91
#
_cell.length_a   1.000
_cell.length_b   1.000
_cell.length_c   1.000
_cell.angle_alpha   90.00
_cell.angle_beta   90.00
_cell.angle_gamma   90.00
#
_symmetry.space_group_name_H-M   'P 1'
#
loop_
_entity.id
_entity.type
_entity.pdbx_description
1 polymer ?
#
loop_
_entity_poly.entity_id
_entity_poly.type
_entity_poly.pdbx_seq_one_letter_code
_entity_poly.pdbx_strand_id
1 'polypeptide(L)'
;ELQSVEENHTSNICEFDWDVEKVPIHTEHGVIPNRYAVIRNDTKDVLSVVSPTYEMLYNQQLADMANVFLEMTNKPPKINEFYGGGRIAIEIENDTLYSQSVLAGFDGKYKGHITLINSHDKSCRWMVAITIFRIKCANSFMAFISHGLNNNSKVAKEFVSGRHSTYDILNFDRAKTTVIDAQT
;
A
#
# COMPACT_ATOMS: atom_id res chain seq x y z
N GLU A 1 -22.17 -4.46 4.70
CA GLU A 1 -21.16 -5.50 5.01
C GLU A 1 -20.04 -5.38 3.99
N LEU A 2 -18.91 -4.80 4.45
CA LEU A 2 -17.72 -4.65 3.61
C LEU A 2 -16.91 -5.94 3.74
N GLN A 3 -17.15 -6.88 2.83
CA GLN A 3 -16.32 -8.07 2.70
C GLN A 3 -14.98 -7.68 2.07
N SER A 4 -13.88 -8.00 2.74
CA SER A 4 -12.58 -8.04 2.09
C SER A 4 -12.59 -9.25 1.16
N VAL A 5 -12.35 -9.04 -0.13
CA VAL A 5 -12.09 -10.14 -1.05
C VAL A 5 -10.70 -10.65 -0.72
N GLU A 6 -10.61 -11.82 -0.07
CA GLU A 6 -9.35 -12.52 0.13
C GLU A 6 -9.05 -13.30 -1.15
N GLU A 7 -8.33 -12.72 -2.10
CA GLU A 7 -7.73 -13.49 -3.18
C GLU A 7 -6.51 -14.24 -2.65
N ASN A 8 -6.62 -15.54 -2.58
CA ASN A 8 -5.50 -16.43 -2.27
C ASN A 8 -4.61 -16.57 -3.51
N HIS A 9 -3.72 -15.61 -3.72
CA HIS A 9 -2.65 -15.77 -4.68
C HIS A 9 -1.68 -16.85 -4.21
N THR A 10 -1.62 -17.96 -4.96
CA THR A 10 -0.67 -19.07 -4.72
C THR A 10 0.70 -18.81 -5.37
N SER A 11 0.85 -17.72 -6.14
CA SER A 11 2.12 -17.31 -6.73
C SER A 11 2.95 -16.50 -5.73
N ASN A 12 4.26 -16.72 -5.72
CA ASN A 12 5.20 -15.88 -4.96
C ASN A 12 5.49 -14.53 -5.68
N ILE A 13 4.55 -14.06 -6.49
CA ILE A 13 4.63 -12.81 -7.24
C ILE A 13 3.43 -11.95 -6.85
N CYS A 14 3.69 -10.68 -6.59
CA CYS A 14 2.67 -9.67 -6.40
C CYS A 14 2.30 -9.05 -7.75
N GLU A 15 1.04 -9.08 -8.11
CA GLU A 15 0.51 -8.48 -9.33
C GLU A 15 -0.93 -8.02 -9.13
N PHE A 16 -1.39 -7.10 -9.96
CA PHE A 16 -2.75 -6.60 -9.96
C PHE A 16 -3.34 -6.72 -11.36
N ASP A 17 -4.60 -7.16 -11.45
CA ASP A 17 -5.34 -7.24 -12.72
C ASP A 17 -5.89 -5.89 -13.15
N TRP A 18 -5.81 -4.89 -12.29
CA TRP A 18 -6.32 -3.55 -12.54
C TRP A 18 -5.35 -2.47 -12.05
N ASP A 19 -5.54 -1.28 -12.56
CA ASP A 19 -4.84 -0.07 -12.13
C ASP A 19 -5.78 1.14 -12.16
N VAL A 20 -5.26 2.32 -11.90
CA VAL A 20 -6.00 3.56 -11.90
C VAL A 20 -5.61 4.45 -13.07
N GLU A 21 -6.54 5.28 -13.50
CA GLU A 21 -6.30 6.33 -14.48
C GLU A 21 -6.85 7.67 -14.00
N LYS A 22 -6.18 8.75 -14.38
CA LYS A 22 -6.60 10.11 -14.07
C LYS A 22 -7.23 10.73 -15.31
N VAL A 23 -8.54 11.00 -15.25
CA VAL A 23 -9.33 11.47 -16.39
C VAL A 23 -9.98 12.83 -16.10
N PRO A 24 -10.14 13.71 -17.10
CA PRO A 24 -10.91 14.94 -16.97
C PRO A 24 -12.36 14.66 -16.57
N ILE A 25 -12.94 15.52 -15.75
CA ILE A 25 -14.34 15.42 -15.36
C ILE A 25 -15.18 16.25 -16.35
N HIS A 26 -16.16 15.61 -16.95
CA HIS A 26 -17.08 16.23 -17.90
C HIS A 26 -18.47 16.41 -17.26
N THR A 27 -19.10 17.50 -17.60
CA THR A 27 -20.52 17.76 -17.35
C THR A 27 -21.23 18.01 -18.68
N GLU A 28 -22.54 18.16 -18.68
CA GLU A 28 -23.31 18.57 -19.86
C GLU A 28 -22.88 19.94 -20.42
N HIS A 29 -22.23 20.77 -19.61
CA HIS A 29 -21.76 22.11 -19.97
C HIS A 29 -20.26 22.16 -20.30
N GLY A 30 -19.55 21.04 -20.29
CA GLY A 30 -18.13 20.93 -20.61
C GLY A 30 -17.26 20.36 -19.51
N VAL A 31 -15.95 20.53 -19.67
CA VAL A 31 -14.93 20.02 -18.73
C VAL A 31 -14.86 20.88 -17.48
N ILE A 32 -14.84 20.27 -16.31
CA ILE A 32 -14.56 20.98 -15.06
C ILE A 32 -13.06 21.32 -15.01
N PRO A 33 -12.69 22.61 -14.99
CA PRO A 33 -11.28 22.99 -15.01
C PRO A 33 -10.56 22.58 -13.73
N ASN A 34 -9.31 22.15 -13.88
CA ASN A 34 -8.43 21.80 -12.75
C ASN A 34 -8.99 20.74 -11.80
N ARG A 35 -9.82 19.85 -12.31
CA ARG A 35 -10.33 18.67 -11.57
C ARG A 35 -10.27 17.43 -12.45
N TYR A 36 -9.84 16.34 -11.84
CA TYR A 36 -9.71 15.04 -12.48
C TYR A 36 -10.33 13.99 -11.59
N ALA A 37 -10.98 13.01 -12.19
CA ALA A 37 -11.38 11.79 -11.50
C ALA A 37 -10.23 10.79 -11.53
N VAL A 38 -9.99 10.12 -10.41
CA VAL A 38 -9.20 8.89 -10.35
C VAL A 38 -10.20 7.75 -10.46
N ILE A 39 -10.07 6.95 -11.49
CA ILE A 39 -10.98 5.84 -11.78
C ILE A 39 -10.23 4.51 -11.89
N ARG A 40 -10.88 3.43 -11.53
CA ARG A 40 -10.40 2.08 -11.85
C ARG A 40 -10.49 1.84 -13.35
N ASN A 41 -9.45 1.25 -13.94
CA ASN A 41 -9.44 0.99 -15.40
C ASN A 41 -10.33 -0.18 -15.82
N ASP A 42 -10.62 -1.12 -14.90
CA ASP A 42 -11.45 -2.30 -15.14
C ASP A 42 -12.96 -2.03 -14.97
N THR A 43 -13.37 -1.50 -13.80
CA THR A 43 -14.80 -1.28 -13.47
C THR A 43 -15.29 0.11 -13.84
N LYS A 44 -14.39 1.06 -14.09
CA LYS A 44 -14.67 2.49 -14.31
C LYS A 44 -15.25 3.21 -13.08
N ASP A 45 -15.17 2.61 -11.91
CA ASP A 45 -15.58 3.23 -10.66
C ASP A 45 -14.73 4.46 -10.34
N VAL A 46 -15.37 5.53 -9.91
CA VAL A 46 -14.69 6.75 -9.48
C VAL A 46 -14.26 6.60 -8.02
N LEU A 47 -12.95 6.57 -7.79
CA LEU A 47 -12.37 6.44 -6.45
C LEU A 47 -12.19 7.78 -5.75
N SER A 48 -11.82 8.82 -6.50
CA SER A 48 -11.65 10.18 -5.95
C SER A 48 -11.65 11.27 -7.02
N VAL A 49 -11.72 12.52 -6.55
CA VAL A 49 -11.51 13.71 -7.38
C VAL A 49 -10.25 14.43 -6.88
N VAL A 50 -9.33 14.73 -7.80
CA VAL A 50 -8.00 15.24 -7.51
C VAL A 50 -7.67 16.52 -8.27
N SER A 51 -6.62 17.22 -7.84
CA SER A 51 -6.02 18.36 -8.54
C SER A 51 -5.11 17.90 -9.68
N PRO A 52 -4.71 18.80 -10.59
CA PRO A 52 -3.71 18.51 -11.63
C PRO A 52 -2.37 18.01 -11.06
N THR A 53 -1.99 18.54 -9.89
CA THR A 53 -0.70 18.26 -9.23
C THR A 53 -0.70 16.97 -8.38
N TYR A 54 -1.84 16.28 -8.32
CA TYR A 54 -1.90 14.98 -7.66
C TYR A 54 -1.23 13.93 -8.55
N GLU A 55 -0.20 13.29 -8.03
CA GLU A 55 0.46 12.18 -8.70
C GLU A 55 -0.04 10.85 -8.14
N MET A 56 -0.38 9.95 -9.04
CA MET A 56 -0.83 8.62 -8.67
C MET A 56 0.37 7.72 -8.39
N LEU A 57 0.29 6.92 -7.34
CA LEU A 57 1.10 5.72 -7.22
C LEU A 57 0.28 4.56 -7.78
N TYR A 58 0.72 4.02 -8.90
CA TYR A 58 0.03 2.93 -9.59
C TYR A 58 0.16 1.61 -8.84
N ASN A 59 -0.83 0.74 -9.01
CA ASN A 59 -0.80 -0.60 -8.40
C ASN A 59 0.41 -1.40 -8.87
N GLN A 60 0.77 -1.28 -10.14
CA GLN A 60 1.96 -1.95 -10.68
C GLN A 60 3.24 -1.48 -9.97
N GLN A 61 3.40 -0.18 -9.70
CA GLN A 61 4.57 0.32 -8.96
C GLN A 61 4.62 -0.24 -7.52
N LEU A 62 3.44 -0.35 -6.88
CA LEU A 62 3.34 -0.94 -5.54
C LEU A 62 3.68 -2.44 -5.56
N ALA A 63 3.20 -3.16 -6.58
CA ALA A 63 3.52 -4.57 -6.81
C ALA A 63 5.01 -4.79 -7.08
N ASP A 64 5.62 -3.96 -7.91
CA ASP A 64 7.06 -4.02 -8.20
C ASP A 64 7.90 -3.82 -6.93
N MET A 65 7.50 -2.91 -6.04
CA MET A 65 8.16 -2.74 -4.75
C MET A 65 7.95 -3.96 -3.85
N ALA A 66 6.74 -4.52 -3.83
CA ALA A 66 6.45 -5.73 -3.07
C ALA A 66 7.31 -6.91 -3.55
N ASN A 67 7.46 -7.07 -4.86
CA ASN A 67 8.25 -8.16 -5.46
C ASN A 67 9.73 -8.11 -5.04
N VAL A 68 10.32 -6.91 -4.87
CA VAL A 68 11.67 -6.77 -4.31
C VAL A 68 11.76 -7.39 -2.91
N PHE A 69 10.74 -7.17 -2.07
CA PHE A 69 10.71 -7.76 -0.73
C PHE A 69 10.39 -9.26 -0.75
N LEU A 70 9.63 -9.73 -1.75
CA LEU A 70 9.28 -11.13 -1.90
C LEU A 70 10.49 -12.02 -2.26
N GLU A 71 11.51 -11.45 -2.93
CA GLU A 71 12.78 -12.15 -3.17
C GLU A 71 13.50 -12.56 -1.87
N MET A 72 13.19 -11.86 -0.76
CA MET A 72 13.77 -12.13 0.57
C MET A 72 13.00 -13.19 1.36
N THR A 73 11.86 -13.65 0.86
CA THR A 73 10.96 -14.57 1.57
C THR A 73 10.34 -15.56 0.59
N ASN A 74 10.09 -16.78 1.03
CA ASN A 74 9.42 -17.80 0.22
C ASN A 74 7.92 -17.86 0.47
N LYS A 75 7.33 -16.77 0.99
CA LYS A 75 5.91 -16.73 1.33
C LYS A 75 5.16 -15.84 0.33
N PRO A 76 3.95 -16.24 -0.07
CA PRO A 76 3.16 -15.42 -0.98
C PRO A 76 2.74 -14.09 -0.32
N PRO A 77 2.60 -13.01 -1.10
CA PRO A 77 2.06 -11.76 -0.62
C PRO A 77 0.57 -11.93 -0.28
N LYS A 78 0.09 -11.16 0.68
CA LYS A 78 -1.34 -10.99 0.92
C LYS A 78 -1.74 -9.60 0.46
N ILE A 79 -2.62 -9.53 -0.54
CA ILE A 79 -3.18 -8.28 -1.04
C ILE A 79 -4.56 -8.10 -0.40
N ASN A 80 -4.79 -6.93 0.20
CA ASN A 80 -6.06 -6.54 0.77
C ASN A 80 -6.54 -5.27 0.07
N GLU A 81 -7.69 -5.34 -0.55
CA GLU A 81 -8.38 -4.21 -1.15
C GLU A 81 -9.56 -3.78 -0.28
N PHE A 82 -9.70 -2.47 -0.07
CA PHE A 82 -10.78 -1.89 0.71
C PHE A 82 -11.47 -0.79 -0.08
N TYR A 83 -12.76 -0.63 0.15
CA TYR A 83 -13.58 0.43 -0.45
C TYR A 83 -13.51 0.43 -1.98
N GLY A 84 -13.68 -0.77 -2.57
CA GLY A 84 -13.67 -0.95 -4.03
C GLY A 84 -12.31 -0.64 -4.69
N GLY A 85 -11.19 -0.86 -3.98
CA GLY A 85 -9.85 -0.53 -4.46
C GLY A 85 -9.40 0.90 -4.11
N GLY A 86 -10.23 1.67 -3.41
CA GLY A 86 -9.84 3.00 -2.94
C GLY A 86 -8.63 2.98 -2.00
N ARG A 87 -8.38 1.83 -1.33
CA ARG A 87 -7.24 1.60 -0.45
C ARG A 87 -6.70 0.21 -0.64
N ILE A 88 -5.38 0.09 -0.63
CA ILE A 88 -4.67 -1.16 -0.84
C ILE A 88 -3.66 -1.35 0.28
N ALA A 89 -3.55 -2.58 0.78
CA ALA A 89 -2.47 -2.99 1.65
C ALA A 89 -1.90 -4.33 1.15
N ILE A 90 -0.59 -4.38 0.92
CA ILE A 90 0.15 -5.60 0.62
C ILE A 90 0.93 -5.98 1.87
N GLU A 91 0.74 -7.19 2.36
CA GLU A 91 1.44 -7.74 3.51
C GLU A 91 2.36 -8.87 3.06
N ILE A 92 3.63 -8.77 3.42
CA ILE A 92 4.65 -9.79 3.16
C ILE A 92 5.18 -10.28 4.50
N GLU A 93 4.91 -11.53 4.83
CA GLU A 93 5.41 -12.12 6.07
C GLU A 93 6.92 -12.32 5.98
N ASN A 94 7.65 -11.76 6.94
CA ASN A 94 9.10 -11.91 7.02
C ASN A 94 9.54 -11.99 8.48
N ASP A 95 9.89 -13.19 8.90
CA ASP A 95 10.26 -13.49 10.28
C ASP A 95 11.66 -12.99 10.66
N THR A 96 12.48 -12.57 9.68
CA THR A 96 13.87 -12.14 9.92
C THR A 96 14.02 -10.65 10.25
N LEU A 97 13.01 -9.83 9.93
CA LEU A 97 13.07 -8.37 10.09
C LEU A 97 12.92 -7.88 11.53
N TYR A 98 12.36 -8.70 12.40
CA TYR A 98 12.30 -8.40 13.83
C TYR A 98 13.34 -9.21 14.56
N SER A 99 14.18 -8.55 15.34
CA SER A 99 15.07 -9.24 16.27
C SER A 99 14.24 -10.10 17.22
N GLN A 100 14.72 -11.29 17.56
CA GLN A 100 14.07 -12.18 18.52
C GLN A 100 13.71 -11.48 19.84
N SER A 101 14.46 -10.43 20.22
CA SER A 101 14.21 -9.63 21.42
C SER A 101 12.91 -8.80 21.34
N VAL A 102 12.52 -8.34 20.14
CA VAL A 102 11.25 -7.62 19.95
C VAL A 102 10.08 -8.58 19.95
N LEU A 103 10.25 -9.74 19.28
CA LEU A 103 9.23 -10.80 19.21
C LEU A 103 9.07 -11.51 20.57
N ALA A 104 10.13 -11.65 21.36
CA ALA A 104 10.09 -12.25 22.71
C ALA A 104 9.18 -11.46 23.69
N GLY A 105 9.06 -10.13 23.51
CA GLY A 105 8.10 -9.32 24.28
C GLY A 105 6.63 -9.59 23.97
N PHE A 106 6.32 -10.46 22.97
CA PHE A 106 4.98 -10.79 22.50
C PHE A 106 4.70 -12.31 22.52
N ASP A 107 5.36 -13.07 23.39
CA ASP A 107 5.17 -14.52 23.59
C ASP A 107 5.34 -15.38 22.30
N GLY A 108 6.12 -14.91 21.32
CA GLY A 108 6.40 -15.62 20.07
C GLY A 108 5.17 -15.89 19.17
N LYS A 109 4.02 -15.26 19.47
CA LYS A 109 2.77 -15.44 18.72
C LYS A 109 2.61 -14.51 17.53
N TYR A 110 3.49 -13.52 17.39
CA TYR A 110 3.42 -12.51 16.36
C TYR A 110 4.53 -12.71 15.34
N LYS A 111 4.20 -12.45 14.09
CA LYS A 111 5.12 -12.53 12.96
C LYS A 111 5.42 -11.14 12.45
N GLY A 112 6.62 -10.93 11.98
CA GLY A 112 6.99 -9.70 11.29
C GLY A 112 6.38 -9.65 9.89
N HIS A 113 5.93 -8.47 9.49
CA HIS A 113 5.44 -8.21 8.14
C HIS A 113 6.09 -6.95 7.58
N ILE A 114 6.39 -6.96 6.30
CA ILE A 114 6.53 -5.73 5.52
C ILE A 114 5.14 -5.42 4.99
N THR A 115 4.66 -4.20 5.26
CA THR A 115 3.34 -3.75 4.83
C THR A 115 3.49 -2.54 3.93
N LEU A 116 3.06 -2.69 2.69
CA LEU A 116 2.98 -1.60 1.73
C LEU A 116 1.54 -1.12 1.67
N ILE A 117 1.35 0.20 1.72
CA ILE A 117 0.02 0.83 1.71
C ILE A 117 -0.04 1.91 0.65
N ASN A 118 -1.15 1.95 -0.05
CA ASN A 118 -1.51 3.04 -0.96
C ASN A 118 -2.99 3.39 -0.82
N SER A 119 -3.37 4.61 -1.22
CA SER A 119 -4.77 4.99 -1.37
C SER A 119 -5.01 5.79 -2.63
N HIS A 120 -6.03 5.40 -3.37
CA HIS A 120 -6.52 6.12 -4.54
C HIS A 120 -7.69 7.06 -4.19
N ASP A 121 -8.25 6.91 -2.97
CA ASP A 121 -9.34 7.74 -2.43
C ASP A 121 -8.83 8.94 -1.60
N LYS A 122 -7.53 9.21 -1.59
CA LYS A 122 -6.84 10.26 -0.82
C LYS A 122 -6.94 10.12 0.70
N SER A 123 -7.36 8.99 1.20
CA SER A 123 -7.58 8.78 2.65
C SER A 123 -6.29 8.68 3.45
N CYS A 124 -5.20 8.25 2.82
CA CYS A 124 -3.90 8.16 3.46
C CYS A 124 -2.75 8.42 2.46
N ARG A 125 -1.56 8.56 3.01
CA ARG A 125 -0.30 8.59 2.23
C ARG A 125 0.04 7.16 1.79
N TRP A 126 0.85 7.03 0.73
CA TRP A 126 1.54 5.78 0.49
C TRP A 126 2.62 5.56 1.57
N MET A 127 2.90 4.32 1.91
CA MET A 127 3.93 3.99 2.89
C MET A 127 4.42 2.55 2.76
N VAL A 128 5.65 2.35 3.20
CA VAL A 128 6.23 1.05 3.47
C VAL A 128 6.58 1.01 4.96
N ALA A 129 6.08 0.03 5.66
CA ALA A 129 6.28 -0.10 7.10
C ALA A 129 6.66 -1.53 7.47
N ILE A 130 7.45 -1.67 8.53
CA ILE A 130 7.70 -2.95 9.18
C ILE A 130 6.73 -3.05 10.35
N THR A 131 5.98 -4.14 10.42
CA THR A 131 4.91 -4.29 11.42
C THR A 131 4.85 -5.71 11.95
N ILE A 132 4.39 -5.85 13.19
CA ILE A 132 3.94 -7.12 13.76
C ILE A 132 2.40 -7.20 13.76
N PHE A 133 1.75 -6.21 13.19
CA PHE A 133 0.30 -6.07 13.14
C PHE A 133 -0.22 -6.51 11.76
N ARG A 134 -1.14 -7.46 11.75
CA ARG A 134 -1.77 -7.96 10.53
C ARG A 134 -3.04 -7.17 10.20
N ILE A 135 -3.13 -6.66 8.98
CA ILE A 135 -4.32 -5.97 8.48
C ILE A 135 -5.32 -7.02 7.98
N LYS A 136 -6.43 -7.20 8.70
CA LYS A 136 -7.44 -8.21 8.37
C LYS A 136 -8.73 -7.63 7.78
N CYS A 137 -9.00 -6.37 8.01
CA CYS A 137 -10.24 -5.71 7.59
C CYS A 137 -10.05 -4.19 7.54
N ALA A 138 -11.03 -3.47 6.99
CA ALA A 138 -11.00 -2.01 6.90
C ALA A 138 -10.79 -1.33 8.27
N ASN A 139 -11.36 -1.86 9.35
CA ASN A 139 -11.17 -1.31 10.70
C ASN A 139 -9.74 -1.49 11.19
N SER A 140 -9.11 -2.65 10.95
CA SER A 140 -7.70 -2.87 11.30
C SER A 140 -6.77 -2.02 10.45
N PHE A 141 -7.10 -1.78 9.17
CA PHE A 141 -6.40 -0.84 8.32
C PHE A 141 -6.46 0.59 8.89
N MET A 142 -7.65 1.07 9.24
CA MET A 142 -7.83 2.41 9.81
C MET A 142 -7.14 2.56 11.17
N ALA A 143 -7.18 1.53 12.01
CA ALA A 143 -6.47 1.51 13.28
C ALA A 143 -4.95 1.58 13.07
N PHE A 144 -4.43 0.88 12.07
CA PHE A 144 -3.02 0.93 11.70
C PHE A 144 -2.61 2.34 11.26
N ILE A 145 -3.34 2.96 10.34
CA ILE A 145 -3.06 4.32 9.86
C ILE A 145 -3.13 5.35 10.99
N SER A 146 -4.13 5.23 11.88
CA SER A 146 -4.37 6.23 12.93
C SER A 146 -3.43 6.10 14.14
N HIS A 147 -3.04 4.89 14.49
CA HIS A 147 -2.36 4.59 15.76
C HIS A 147 -1.09 3.75 15.60
N GLY A 148 -1.00 2.93 14.58
CA GLY A 148 0.09 1.98 14.39
C GLY A 148 1.42 2.65 14.04
N LEU A 149 1.38 3.81 13.39
CA LEU A 149 2.54 4.57 12.91
C LEU A 149 2.96 5.70 13.86
N ASN A 150 2.55 5.67 15.11
CA ASN A 150 3.06 6.61 16.09
C ASN A 150 4.55 6.32 16.35
N ASN A 151 5.38 7.37 16.43
CA ASN A 151 6.83 7.29 16.63
C ASN A 151 7.27 6.45 17.87
N ASN A 152 6.36 6.21 18.82
CA ASN A 152 6.57 5.37 19.99
C ASN A 152 5.92 3.98 19.86
N SER A 153 5.36 3.63 18.71
CA SER A 153 4.73 2.31 18.52
C SER A 153 5.80 1.22 18.48
N LYS A 154 5.63 0.20 19.34
CA LYS A 154 6.41 -1.04 19.27
C LYS A 154 5.87 -2.02 18.21
N VAL A 155 4.69 -1.75 17.69
CA VAL A 155 3.92 -2.67 16.84
C VAL A 155 4.17 -2.41 15.36
N ALA A 156 4.45 -1.17 15.00
CA ALA A 156 4.75 -0.79 13.63
C ALA A 156 5.79 0.32 13.61
N LYS A 157 6.69 0.26 12.65
CA LYS A 157 7.68 1.30 12.38
C LYS A 157 7.58 1.68 10.91
N GLU A 158 7.33 2.96 10.66
CA GLU A 158 7.38 3.50 9.31
C GLU A 158 8.80 3.38 8.77
N PHE A 159 8.94 2.84 7.59
CA PHE A 159 10.20 2.74 6.89
C PHE A 159 10.38 3.92 5.93
N VAL A 160 9.39 4.13 5.07
CA VAL A 160 9.31 5.27 4.16
C VAL A 160 7.84 5.57 3.86
N SER A 161 7.53 6.84 3.69
CA SER A 161 6.21 7.29 3.26
C SER A 161 6.28 8.62 2.52
N GLY A 162 5.24 8.91 1.76
CA GLY A 162 5.13 10.18 1.05
C GLY A 162 3.70 10.49 0.64
N ARG A 163 3.51 11.74 0.21
CA ARG A 163 2.25 12.21 -0.36
C ARG A 163 2.19 11.82 -1.85
N HIS A 164 1.04 11.99 -2.44
CA HIS A 164 0.83 11.86 -3.88
C HIS A 164 1.26 13.16 -4.59
N SER A 165 2.56 13.42 -4.57
CA SER A 165 3.22 14.52 -5.27
C SER A 165 4.37 13.99 -6.11
N THR A 166 4.75 14.69 -7.15
CA THR A 166 5.85 14.29 -8.06
C THR A 166 7.13 13.96 -7.27
N TYR A 167 7.48 14.78 -6.30
CA TYR A 167 8.67 14.57 -5.48
C TYR A 167 8.59 13.28 -4.65
N ASP A 168 7.46 13.06 -3.99
CA ASP A 168 7.31 11.90 -3.09
C ASP A 168 7.17 10.59 -3.87
N ILE A 169 6.57 10.59 -5.07
CA ILE A 169 6.52 9.41 -5.94
C ILE A 169 7.92 9.06 -6.46
N LEU A 170 8.74 10.05 -6.82
CA LEU A 170 10.15 9.81 -7.17
C LEU A 170 10.94 9.23 -5.99
N ASN A 171 10.62 9.60 -4.76
CA ASN A 171 11.22 9.00 -3.57
C ASN A 171 10.79 7.55 -3.35
N PHE A 172 9.57 7.18 -3.74
CA PHE A 172 9.13 5.79 -3.72
C PHE A 172 10.00 4.92 -4.66
N ASP A 173 10.20 5.38 -5.89
CA ASP A 173 11.04 4.69 -6.86
C ASP A 173 12.50 4.58 -6.39
N ARG A 174 13.03 5.63 -5.76
CA ARG A 174 14.38 5.60 -5.14
C ARG A 174 14.47 4.62 -3.97
N ALA A 175 13.44 4.53 -3.14
CA ALA A 175 13.41 3.57 -2.05
C ALA A 175 13.50 2.13 -2.57
N LYS A 176 12.85 1.82 -3.71
CA LYS A 176 12.96 0.54 -4.41
C LYS A 176 14.42 0.23 -4.78
N THR A 177 15.12 1.19 -5.40
CA THR A 177 16.53 1.03 -5.77
C THR A 177 17.42 0.80 -4.55
N THR A 178 17.21 1.56 -3.48
CA THR A 178 17.98 1.41 -2.23
C THR A 178 17.80 0.04 -1.59
N VAL A 179 16.60 -0.52 -1.65
CA VAL A 179 16.34 -1.89 -1.15
C VAL A 179 17.07 -2.93 -1.98
N ILE A 180 17.08 -2.78 -3.32
CA ILE A 180 17.80 -3.67 -4.22
C ILE A 180 19.32 -3.61 -3.94
N ASP A 181 19.88 -2.41 -3.84
CA ASP A 181 21.31 -2.20 -3.60
C ASP A 181 21.77 -2.75 -2.24
N ALA A 182 20.92 -2.76 -1.24
CA ALA A 182 21.23 -3.31 0.08
C ALA A 182 21.25 -4.86 0.11
N GLN A 183 20.79 -5.51 -0.96
CA GLN A 183 20.75 -6.97 -1.10
C GLN A 183 21.95 -7.54 -1.88
N THR A 184 22.68 -6.69 -2.59
CA THR A 184 23.91 -7.05 -3.32
C THR A 184 25.15 -6.82 -2.49
#